data_722ecbfaf89e3ab855c35762adf49b0b
#
_entry.id   722ecbfaf89e3ab855c35762adf49b0b
#
_cell.length_a   1.000
_cell.length_b   1.000
_cell.length_c   1.000
_cell.angle_alpha   90.00
_cell.angle_beta   90.00
_cell.angle_gamma   90.00
#
_symmetry.space_group_name_H-M   'P 1'
#
loop_
_entity.id
_entity.type
_entity.pdbx_description
1 polymer ?
#
loop_
_entity_poly.entity_id
_entity_poly.type
_entity_poly.pdbx_seq_one_letter_code
_entity_poly.pdbx_strand_id
1 'polypeptide(L)'
;VRWQSLVEPQTYNVRINVPEWVREAMVTKKQPVCPWKSDWGKNLPSFGYYDNITIGLAPGGIAKVWLQGPCLDALEIGRFEGGINKKGPYDGTSGGKHRPLSEASKAYIEQFGIPYGIW
;
A
#
# COMPACT_ATOMS: atom_id res chain seq x y z
N VAL A 1 5.67 7.86 4.77
CA VAL A 1 5.07 7.79 3.42
C VAL A 1 4.28 9.06 3.16
N ARG A 2 4.44 9.61 1.99
CA ARG A 2 3.75 10.82 1.55
C ARG A 2 3.16 10.58 0.16
N TRP A 3 1.90 10.97 -0.04
CA TRP A 3 1.24 10.76 -1.33
C TRP A 3 0.18 11.81 -1.61
N GLN A 4 -0.09 12.03 -2.89
CA GLN A 4 -1.23 12.81 -3.34
C GLN A 4 -2.40 11.89 -3.60
N SER A 5 -3.58 12.20 -3.05
CA SER A 5 -4.80 11.49 -3.40
C SER A 5 -5.17 11.76 -4.87
N LEU A 6 -5.61 10.73 -5.57
CA LEU A 6 -6.08 10.87 -6.96
C LEU A 6 -7.55 11.23 -7.05
N VAL A 7 -8.27 11.22 -5.94
CA VAL A 7 -9.72 11.49 -5.90
C VAL A 7 -10.09 12.65 -4.98
N GLU A 8 -9.12 13.19 -4.25
CA GLU A 8 -9.31 14.31 -3.33
C GLU A 8 -8.24 15.38 -3.60
N PRO A 9 -8.53 16.67 -3.39
CA PRO A 9 -7.52 17.71 -3.54
C PRO A 9 -6.62 17.78 -2.30
N GLN A 10 -6.06 16.63 -1.89
CA GLN A 10 -5.28 16.48 -0.66
C GLN A 10 -3.99 15.72 -0.90
N THR A 11 -2.97 16.14 -0.16
CA THR A 11 -1.73 15.38 0.00
C THR A 11 -1.67 14.87 1.44
N TYR A 12 -1.38 13.59 1.59
CA TYR A 12 -1.32 12.93 2.89
C TYR A 12 0.11 12.55 3.25
N ASN A 13 0.34 12.45 4.54
CA ASN A 13 1.62 12.03 5.10
C ASN A 13 1.35 11.12 6.29
N VAL A 14 2.02 9.97 6.33
CA VAL A 14 1.91 9.03 7.42
C VAL A 14 3.29 8.50 7.80
N ARG A 15 3.52 8.35 9.09
CA ARG A 15 4.71 7.69 9.63
C ARG A 15 4.32 6.28 10.05
N ILE A 16 4.99 5.29 9.46
CA ILE A 16 4.77 3.88 9.74
C ILE A 16 5.97 3.35 10.51
N ASN A 17 5.76 2.96 11.75
CA ASN A 17 6.78 2.28 12.53
C ASN A 17 6.65 0.77 12.29
N VAL A 18 7.68 0.17 11.71
CA VAL A 18 7.70 -1.26 11.43
C VAL A 18 7.91 -2.03 12.74
N PRO A 19 6.95 -2.87 13.16
CA PRO A 19 7.11 -3.66 14.39
C PRO A 19 8.28 -4.63 14.31
N GLU A 20 8.85 -4.98 15.45
CA GLU A 20 9.98 -5.90 15.52
C GLU A 20 9.64 -7.27 14.94
N TRP A 21 8.42 -7.76 15.13
CA TRP A 21 8.01 -9.06 14.61
C TRP A 21 8.10 -9.15 13.08
N VAL A 22 7.95 -8.02 12.37
CA VAL A 22 8.11 -7.95 10.91
C VAL A 22 9.54 -8.26 10.51
N ARG A 23 10.50 -7.67 11.21
CA ARG A 23 11.93 -7.91 10.97
C ARG A 23 12.31 -9.35 11.24
N GLU A 24 11.80 -9.90 12.32
CA GLU A 24 12.00 -11.31 12.67
C GLU A 24 11.39 -12.24 11.63
N ALA A 25 10.19 -11.93 11.14
CA ALA A 25 9.53 -12.71 10.10
C ALA A 25 10.33 -12.70 8.78
N MET A 26 10.97 -11.59 8.44
CA MET A 26 11.75 -11.44 7.20
C MET A 26 13.04 -12.26 7.20
N VAL A 27 13.56 -12.63 8.36
CA VAL A 27 14.77 -13.48 8.48
C VAL A 27 14.44 -14.92 8.85
N THR A 28 13.17 -15.28 8.96
CA THR A 28 12.71 -16.61 9.32
C THR A 28 12.33 -17.39 8.06
N LYS A 29 12.88 -18.59 7.90
CA LYS A 29 12.54 -19.49 6.79
C LYS A 29 11.08 -19.91 6.85
N LYS A 30 10.39 -19.85 5.71
CA LYS A 30 9.00 -20.26 5.56
C LYS A 30 8.85 -21.29 4.46
N GLN A 31 7.82 -22.11 4.56
CA GLN A 31 7.44 -23.06 3.52
C GLN A 31 6.59 -22.35 2.47
N PRO A 32 7.08 -22.17 1.22
CA PRO A 32 6.27 -21.55 0.17
C PRO A 32 5.12 -22.44 -0.22
N VAL A 33 3.96 -21.84 -0.49
CA VAL A 33 2.77 -22.52 -0.99
C VAL A 33 2.25 -21.74 -2.20
N CYS A 34 2.57 -22.20 -3.40
CA CYS A 34 2.02 -21.63 -4.62
C CYS A 34 0.70 -22.30 -4.97
N PRO A 35 -0.41 -21.55 -5.06
CA PRO A 35 -1.74 -22.11 -5.31
C PRO A 35 -1.94 -22.62 -6.74
N TRP A 36 -1.12 -22.21 -7.70
CA TRP A 36 -1.20 -22.64 -9.09
C TRP A 36 -0.23 -23.78 -9.34
N LYS A 37 -0.80 -24.89 -9.81
CA LYS A 37 -0.03 -26.02 -10.30
C LYS A 37 0.47 -25.72 -11.71
N SER A 38 1.57 -25.00 -11.80
CA SER A 38 2.31 -24.83 -13.04
C SER A 38 3.67 -25.51 -12.92
N ASP A 39 4.42 -25.61 -14.01
CA ASP A 39 5.80 -26.10 -13.97
C ASP A 39 6.70 -25.27 -13.02
N TRP A 40 6.28 -24.11 -12.72
CA TRP A 40 6.76 -23.25 -11.66
C TRP A 40 6.78 -23.91 -10.28
N GLY A 41 5.67 -24.57 -9.91
CA GLY A 41 5.53 -25.19 -8.60
C GLY A 41 6.46 -26.37 -8.38
N LYS A 42 6.95 -26.98 -9.45
CA LYS A 42 7.87 -28.13 -9.38
C LYS A 42 9.28 -27.74 -8.99
N ASN A 43 9.66 -26.48 -9.20
CA ASN A 43 11.00 -25.93 -8.94
C ASN A 43 11.01 -24.94 -7.78
N LEU A 44 9.99 -24.96 -6.92
CA LEU A 44 9.96 -24.12 -5.74
C LEU A 44 11.13 -24.48 -4.82
N PRO A 45 11.84 -23.47 -4.28
CA PRO A 45 12.83 -23.73 -3.25
C PRO A 45 12.13 -24.35 -2.03
N SER A 46 12.88 -25.14 -1.27
CA SER A 46 12.36 -25.78 -0.05
C SER A 46 11.98 -24.79 1.05
N PHE A 47 12.41 -23.54 0.93
CA PHE A 47 12.10 -22.46 1.85
C PHE A 47 12.04 -21.12 1.13
N GLY A 48 11.35 -20.17 1.72
CA GLY A 48 11.30 -18.78 1.27
C GLY A 48 11.30 -17.82 2.42
N TYR A 49 11.42 -16.55 2.13
CA TYR A 49 11.39 -15.47 3.10
C TYR A 49 10.36 -14.43 2.69
N TYR A 50 9.79 -13.76 3.68
CA TYR A 50 9.12 -12.48 3.43
C TYR A 50 10.19 -11.47 3.02
N ASP A 51 10.02 -10.85 1.87
CA ASP A 51 11.06 -10.00 1.27
C ASP A 51 10.59 -8.59 0.91
N ASN A 52 9.30 -8.30 1.09
CA ASN A 52 8.79 -6.97 0.78
C ASN A 52 7.67 -6.52 1.70
N ILE A 53 7.55 -5.21 1.83
CA ILE A 53 6.45 -4.55 2.52
C ILE A 53 5.64 -3.81 1.47
N THR A 54 4.35 -4.14 1.39
CA THR A 54 3.41 -3.52 0.46
C THR A 54 2.55 -2.51 1.21
N ILE A 55 2.43 -1.31 0.66
CA ILE A 55 1.61 -0.25 1.23
C ILE A 55 0.49 0.07 0.24
N GLY A 56 -0.74 -0.19 0.66
CA GLY A 56 -1.94 0.22 -0.07
C GLY A 56 -2.44 1.56 0.44
N LEU A 57 -2.71 2.47 -0.47
CA LEU A 57 -3.16 3.82 -0.14
C LEU A 57 -4.61 4.00 -0.58
N ALA A 58 -5.42 4.57 0.30
CA ALA A 58 -6.84 4.74 0.07
C ALA A 58 -7.31 6.17 0.34
N PRO A 59 -8.48 6.57 -0.19
CA PRO A 59 -9.08 7.87 0.11
C PRO A 59 -9.26 8.10 1.61
N GLY A 60 -9.16 9.34 2.05
CA GLY A 60 -9.22 9.69 3.46
C GLY A 60 -7.90 9.60 4.19
N GLY A 61 -6.79 9.41 3.48
CA GLY A 61 -5.46 9.33 4.07
C GLY A 61 -5.15 7.99 4.72
N ILE A 62 -5.79 6.92 4.30
CA ILE A 62 -5.58 5.59 4.85
C ILE A 62 -4.40 4.91 4.18
N ALA A 63 -3.52 4.33 4.99
CA ALA A 63 -2.44 3.45 4.54
C ALA A 63 -2.59 2.09 5.22
N LYS A 64 -2.74 1.04 4.43
CA LYS A 64 -2.79 -0.33 4.93
C LYS A 64 -1.52 -1.05 4.49
N VAL A 65 -0.90 -1.77 5.40
CA VAL A 65 0.46 -2.28 5.22
C VAL A 65 0.48 -3.79 5.41
N TRP A 66 1.12 -4.48 4.47
CA TRP A 66 1.27 -5.93 4.50
C TRP A 66 2.73 -6.34 4.34
N LEU A 67 3.07 -7.43 4.97
CA LEU A 67 4.31 -8.15 4.72
C LEU A 67 4.03 -9.25 3.68
N GLN A 68 4.82 -9.29 2.63
CA GLN A 68 4.64 -10.24 1.52
C GLN A 68 5.94 -10.92 1.14
N GLY A 69 5.81 -12.07 0.51
CA GLY A 69 6.93 -12.83 -0.04
C GLY A 69 6.42 -13.78 -1.13
N PRO A 70 7.32 -14.28 -2.01
CA PRO A 70 6.95 -15.18 -3.09
C PRO A 70 6.27 -16.44 -2.59
N CYS A 71 5.04 -16.70 -3.06
CA CYS A 71 4.24 -17.85 -2.66
C CYS A 71 4.02 -17.99 -1.15
N LEU A 72 4.03 -16.87 -0.42
CA LEU A 72 3.71 -16.81 0.99
C LEU A 72 2.42 -16.00 1.19
N ASP A 73 1.64 -16.37 2.20
CA ASP A 73 0.44 -15.64 2.54
C ASP A 73 0.80 -14.24 3.06
N ALA A 74 0.09 -13.24 2.54
CA ALA A 74 0.29 -11.87 3.00
C ALA A 74 -0.12 -11.73 4.48
N LEU A 75 0.74 -11.10 5.27
CA LEU A 75 0.48 -10.82 6.68
C LEU A 75 0.22 -9.32 6.85
N GLU A 76 -0.94 -8.97 7.37
CA GLU A 76 -1.26 -7.57 7.64
C GLU A 76 -0.41 -7.04 8.80
N ILE A 77 0.32 -5.95 8.55
CA ILE A 77 1.11 -5.27 9.58
C ILE A 77 0.23 -4.28 10.34
N GLY A 78 -0.60 -3.53 9.63
CA GLY A 78 -1.51 -2.58 10.26
C GLY A 78 -2.21 -1.65 9.27
N ARG A 79 -3.14 -0.89 9.83
CA ARG A 79 -3.87 0.17 9.16
C ARG A 79 -3.54 1.48 9.85
N PHE A 80 -3.12 2.48 9.09
CA PHE A 80 -2.64 3.76 9.61
C PHE A 80 -3.43 4.90 8.97
N GLU A 81 -3.68 5.93 9.75
CA GLU A 81 -4.32 7.15 9.27
C GLU A 81 -3.29 8.26 9.16
N GLY A 82 -3.12 8.77 7.95
CA GLY A 82 -2.23 9.88 7.67
C GLY A 82 -2.88 11.23 7.94
N GLY A 83 -2.04 12.22 8.18
CA GLY A 83 -2.47 13.60 8.28
C GLY A 83 -2.36 14.33 6.95
N ILE A 84 -3.11 15.41 6.79
CA ILE A 84 -3.04 16.27 5.61
C ILE A 84 -1.72 17.04 5.64
N ASN A 85 -0.98 16.96 4.53
CA ASN A 85 0.22 17.78 4.33
C ASN A 85 -0.19 19.07 3.62
N LYS A 86 -0.20 20.16 4.36
CA LYS A 86 -0.58 21.49 3.86
C LYS A 86 0.38 22.07 2.81
N LYS A 87 1.61 21.58 2.75
CA LYS A 87 2.57 21.99 1.73
C LYS A 87 2.22 21.50 0.34
N GLY A 88 1.37 20.48 0.25
CA GLY A 88 0.96 19.87 -1.00
C GLY A 88 2.00 18.92 -1.59
N PRO A 89 1.82 18.53 -2.87
CA PRO A 89 2.69 17.56 -3.54
C PRO A 89 4.14 18.04 -3.64
N TYR A 90 5.07 17.07 -3.67
CA TYR A 90 6.51 17.32 -3.78
C TYR A 90 7.08 18.21 -2.67
N ASP A 91 6.52 18.10 -1.46
CA ASP A 91 6.93 18.84 -0.27
C ASP A 91 6.92 20.38 -0.46
N GLY A 92 5.94 20.84 -1.22
CA GLY A 92 5.75 22.26 -1.50
C GLY A 92 6.47 22.81 -2.73
N THR A 93 7.32 22.01 -3.40
CA THR A 93 8.03 22.44 -4.61
C THR A 93 7.11 22.63 -5.81
N SER A 94 5.92 22.07 -5.75
CA SER A 94 4.87 22.29 -6.77
C SER A 94 4.11 23.61 -6.58
N GLY A 95 4.43 24.40 -5.56
CA GLY A 95 3.66 25.59 -5.17
C GLY A 95 2.29 25.23 -4.59
N GLY A 96 2.14 24.04 -4.03
CA GLY A 96 0.87 23.54 -3.49
C GLY A 96 -0.10 23.01 -4.54
N LYS A 97 0.29 22.97 -5.79
CA LYS A 97 -0.57 22.49 -6.89
C LYS A 97 -0.68 20.97 -6.87
N HIS A 98 -1.92 20.48 -6.82
CA HIS A 98 -2.24 19.06 -6.93
C HIS A 98 -2.40 18.66 -8.39
N ARG A 99 -2.10 17.39 -8.67
CA ARG A 99 -2.36 16.80 -9.97
C ARG A 99 -3.88 16.80 -10.23
N PRO A 100 -4.36 17.31 -11.37
CA PRO A 100 -5.78 17.30 -11.66
C PRO A 100 -6.31 15.87 -11.82
N LEU A 101 -7.58 15.69 -11.46
CA LEU A 101 -8.28 14.43 -11.69
C LEU A 101 -8.40 14.16 -13.18
N SER A 102 -8.23 12.88 -13.57
CA SER A 102 -8.54 12.44 -14.93
C SER A 102 -10.05 12.50 -15.18
N GLU A 103 -10.46 12.60 -16.44
CA GLU A 103 -11.87 12.58 -16.82
C GLU A 103 -12.57 11.28 -16.39
N ALA A 104 -11.87 10.14 -16.48
CA ALA A 104 -12.37 8.86 -16.02
C ALA A 104 -12.61 8.85 -14.51
N SER A 105 -11.71 9.43 -13.72
CA SER A 105 -11.87 9.52 -12.27
C SER A 105 -13.03 10.44 -11.88
N LYS A 106 -13.17 11.58 -12.57
CA LYS A 106 -14.31 12.48 -12.36
C LYS A 106 -15.64 11.81 -12.64
N ALA A 107 -15.75 11.10 -13.75
CA ALA A 107 -16.98 10.37 -14.12
C ALA A 107 -17.32 9.28 -13.09
N TYR A 108 -16.32 8.53 -12.62
CA TYR A 108 -16.50 7.51 -11.59
C TYR A 108 -17.03 8.13 -10.29
N ILE A 109 -16.42 9.23 -9.84
CA ILE A 109 -16.81 9.91 -8.60
C ILE A 109 -18.25 10.45 -8.69
N GLU A 110 -18.61 11.03 -9.84
CA GLU A 110 -19.99 11.51 -10.06
C GLU A 110 -21.02 10.39 -9.97
N GLN A 111 -20.68 9.20 -10.47
CA GLN A 111 -21.58 8.06 -10.50
C GLN A 111 -21.65 7.31 -9.17
N PHE A 112 -20.51 7.07 -8.53
CA PHE A 112 -20.37 6.17 -7.38
C PHE A 112 -19.91 6.84 -6.09
N GLY A 113 -19.46 8.08 -6.16
CA GLY A 113 -18.83 8.75 -5.02
C GLY A 113 -17.42 8.26 -4.74
N ILE A 114 -16.80 8.81 -3.71
CA ILE A 114 -15.47 8.40 -3.25
C ILE A 114 -15.63 7.25 -2.27
N PRO A 115 -14.93 6.11 -2.45
CA PRO A 115 -15.12 4.92 -1.62
C PRO A 115 -14.43 5.04 -0.25
N TYR A 116 -14.90 5.95 0.58
CA TYR A 116 -14.41 6.05 1.95
C TYR A 116 -14.85 4.85 2.80
N GLY A 117 -13.98 4.44 3.73
CA GLY A 117 -14.32 3.48 4.76
C GLY A 117 -14.36 2.01 4.35
N ILE A 118 -13.91 1.66 3.15
CA ILE A 118 -13.85 0.26 2.68
C ILE A 118 -12.49 -0.40 2.89
N TRP A 119 -11.57 0.28 3.53
CA TRP A 119 -10.20 -0.18 3.80
C TRP A 119 -9.93 -0.35 5.28
#